data_d6cd4cd19a2f778bf48372756bcadfba
#
_entry.id   d6cd4cd19a2f778bf48372756bcadfba
#
_cell.length_a   1.000
_cell.length_b   1.000
_cell.length_c   1.000
_cell.angle_alpha   90.00
_cell.angle_beta   90.00
_cell.angle_gamma   90.00
#
_symmetry.space_group_name_H-M   'P 1'
#
loop_
_entity.id
_entity.type
_entity.pdbx_description
1 polymer ?
#
loop_
_entity_poly.entity_id
_entity_poly.type
_entity_poly.pdbx_seq_one_letter_code
_entity_poly.pdbx_strand_id
1 'polypeptide(L)'
;MTAIQYQQGLCRLPIQLLLTVCCLNLSVLTAKAAPFSDVAESRVNYQKVIAGPKQTCRSLESMTTTEFTVVSARQENGACRVTGVIPREIRFEVILPDGWNGRMMMTGNGGLAGQPLEDENYRKTREHMLAQGFATVYTDTGHDNRIESGATFAYRSVDKLIDYGYRGVHLTSQAAKRIIKAYYRKAPKYNYFSGCSNGGRQALMAAQRFPDDFDGILAGAPANQFTGLKFSQAHRMKALKDDPLTLAEVKELAKHIYARCDDKDGLKDGVISDPRSCDFEPARDLPKCSGADLTTCFDEEEIEALTSFYSPIIVAGEEVYPAFPVGSEGEGANYGGVIAPGWMPWVINPAGRPLLDVLGSDFFRYIVFVQDNPAYDWSSFDFQTKPDNLEFTRAVLDATNPDLSAYKAGNGKLLSYFGWADPDINPLTAISYHDEVDAIVAGDVDDFYRLFMVPGMFHCSGGPGPSSFDAITPLINWVEKGIAPDQIIATHLENTQVLFSRPLCAHPKVAVYDGVGPVAEATSFQCQKL
;
A
#
# COMPACT_ATOMS: atom_id res chain seq x y z
N MET A 1 -78.88 -14.73 -12.49
CA MET A 1 -79.72 -13.54 -12.29
C MET A 1 -78.85 -12.41 -11.78
N THR A 2 -78.81 -11.38 -12.62
CA THR A 2 -78.62 -9.96 -12.35
C THR A 2 -77.36 -9.51 -11.59
N ALA A 3 -76.33 -8.99 -12.21
CA ALA A 3 -76.16 -7.67 -12.81
C ALA A 3 -76.14 -6.51 -11.82
N ILE A 4 -75.11 -5.68 -11.94
CA ILE A 4 -75.00 -4.19 -12.00
C ILE A 4 -73.81 -3.74 -11.13
N GLN A 5 -72.70 -3.36 -11.74
CA GLN A 5 -72.16 -2.06 -12.07
C GLN A 5 -72.18 -0.94 -10.99
N TYR A 6 -71.03 -0.33 -10.67
CA TYR A 6 -70.53 1.03 -10.86
C TYR A 6 -69.32 1.29 -9.97
N GLN A 7 -68.20 1.50 -10.50
CA GLN A 7 -67.44 2.72 -10.91
C GLN A 7 -66.75 3.50 -9.81
N GLN A 8 -65.49 3.78 -10.09
CA GLN A 8 -64.62 4.90 -9.67
C GLN A 8 -64.16 4.86 -8.23
N GLY A 9 -62.92 4.94 -7.90
CA GLY A 9 -61.74 5.51 -8.50
C GLY A 9 -60.77 5.75 -7.38
N LEU A 10 -59.58 5.81 -7.74
CA LEU A 10 -58.43 6.44 -7.07
C LEU A 10 -57.27 5.47 -6.91
N CYS A 11 -56.35 5.71 -7.79
CA CYS A 11 -54.94 5.29 -7.67
C CYS A 11 -54.43 5.40 -6.25
N ARG A 12 -54.02 4.27 -5.69
CA ARG A 12 -52.97 4.23 -4.66
C ARG A 12 -51.95 3.19 -5.11
N LEU A 13 -50.88 3.67 -5.72
CA LEU A 13 -49.63 2.93 -5.89
C LEU A 13 -49.07 2.60 -4.50
N PRO A 14 -48.77 1.33 -4.20
CA PRO A 14 -47.87 1.02 -3.09
C PRO A 14 -46.45 1.34 -3.57
N ILE A 15 -45.83 2.32 -2.94
CA ILE A 15 -44.38 2.52 -2.99
C ILE A 15 -43.77 1.30 -2.28
N GLN A 16 -43.47 0.25 -3.05
CA GLN A 16 -42.47 -0.71 -2.65
C GLN A 16 -41.12 0.00 -2.75
N LEU A 17 -40.63 0.48 -1.61
CA LEU A 17 -39.23 0.83 -1.43
C LEU A 17 -38.42 -0.45 -1.63
N LEU A 18 -37.98 -0.69 -2.84
CA LEU A 18 -36.83 -1.57 -3.10
C LEU A 18 -35.62 -0.91 -2.43
N LEU A 19 -35.33 -1.32 -1.21
CA LEU A 19 -34.00 -1.21 -0.61
C LEU A 19 -33.07 -2.11 -1.45
N THR A 20 -32.66 -1.58 -2.59
CA THR A 20 -31.44 -2.05 -3.25
C THR A 20 -30.32 -1.64 -2.31
N VAL A 21 -29.88 -2.55 -1.46
CA VAL A 21 -28.59 -2.45 -0.77
C VAL A 21 -27.55 -2.44 -1.90
N CYS A 22 -27.24 -1.25 -2.38
CA CYS A 22 -26.09 -1.01 -3.22
C CYS A 22 -24.90 -1.25 -2.30
N CYS A 23 -24.34 -2.47 -2.35
CA CYS A 23 -22.95 -2.70 -1.94
C CYS A 23 -22.10 -1.82 -2.87
N LEU A 24 -21.96 -0.56 -2.50
CA LEU A 24 -20.92 0.29 -3.02
C LEU A 24 -19.60 -0.38 -2.63
N ASN A 25 -19.06 -1.19 -3.55
CA ASN A 25 -17.64 -1.44 -3.58
C ASN A 25 -17.00 -0.06 -3.71
N LEU A 26 -16.68 0.55 -2.56
CA LEU A 26 -15.81 1.72 -2.50
C LEU A 26 -14.42 1.25 -2.97
N SER A 27 -14.24 1.22 -4.28
CA SER A 27 -12.91 1.24 -4.85
C SER A 27 -12.32 2.58 -4.45
N VAL A 28 -11.48 2.55 -3.44
CA VAL A 28 -10.54 3.65 -3.14
C VAL A 28 -9.73 3.84 -4.43
N LEU A 29 -10.11 4.81 -5.24
CA LEU A 29 -9.30 5.28 -6.36
C LEU A 29 -8.11 6.02 -5.75
N THR A 30 -7.18 5.25 -5.18
CA THR A 30 -5.87 5.75 -4.85
C THR A 30 -5.17 6.06 -6.17
N ALA A 31 -4.90 7.32 -6.44
CA ALA A 31 -3.95 7.69 -7.47
C ALA A 31 -2.60 7.11 -6.99
N LYS A 32 -2.24 5.93 -7.44
CA LYS A 32 -0.92 5.34 -7.19
C LYS A 32 0.10 6.21 -7.91
N ALA A 33 1.32 6.26 -7.38
CA ALA A 33 2.47 6.75 -8.13
C ALA A 33 2.34 6.25 -9.57
N ALA A 34 2.19 7.18 -10.51
CA ALA A 34 1.79 6.86 -11.89
C ALA A 34 2.94 6.15 -12.61
N PRO A 35 2.91 4.83 -12.82
CA PRO A 35 4.01 4.14 -13.46
C PRO A 35 4.17 4.66 -14.89
N PHE A 36 5.42 4.93 -15.27
CA PHE A 36 5.80 5.42 -16.59
C PHE A 36 5.23 6.79 -16.97
N SER A 37 4.85 7.64 -16.03
CA SER A 37 4.43 9.02 -16.34
C SER A 37 5.59 9.83 -16.94
N ASP A 38 6.82 9.55 -16.53
CA ASP A 38 8.05 10.21 -17.00
C ASP A 38 8.87 9.33 -17.94
N VAL A 39 8.21 8.51 -18.76
CA VAL A 39 8.89 7.61 -19.70
C VAL A 39 9.86 8.34 -20.65
N ALA A 40 9.67 9.63 -20.88
CA ALA A 40 10.60 10.48 -21.64
C ALA A 40 11.98 10.56 -20.98
N GLU A 41 12.06 10.46 -19.65
CA GLU A 41 13.31 10.42 -18.89
C GLU A 41 13.98 9.04 -18.87
N SER A 42 13.35 8.05 -19.51
CA SER A 42 13.92 6.71 -19.60
C SER A 42 15.20 6.71 -20.44
N ARG A 43 16.25 6.12 -19.87
CA ARG A 43 17.51 5.82 -20.58
C ARG A 43 17.45 4.46 -21.27
N VAL A 44 16.29 3.83 -21.27
CA VAL A 44 16.01 2.49 -21.79
C VAL A 44 14.94 2.59 -22.88
N ASN A 45 15.18 1.94 -24.01
CA ASN A 45 14.18 1.86 -25.08
C ASN A 45 13.21 0.69 -24.83
N TYR A 46 12.02 0.99 -24.31
CA TYR A 46 10.96 0.01 -24.08
C TYR A 46 10.37 -0.56 -25.38
N GLN A 47 10.38 0.19 -26.47
CA GLN A 47 9.86 -0.23 -27.78
C GLN A 47 10.75 -1.25 -28.50
N LYS A 48 11.97 -1.50 -27.96
CA LYS A 48 12.87 -2.48 -28.54
C LYS A 48 12.38 -3.89 -28.27
N VAL A 49 11.74 -4.50 -29.24
CA VAL A 49 11.31 -5.91 -29.20
C VAL A 49 12.54 -6.81 -29.18
N ILE A 50 12.63 -7.68 -28.17
CA ILE A 50 13.73 -8.65 -28.01
C ILE A 50 13.32 -10.05 -28.53
N ALA A 51 12.04 -10.40 -28.42
CA ALA A 51 11.50 -11.63 -28.96
C ALA A 51 9.99 -11.50 -29.22
N GLY A 52 9.51 -12.24 -30.21
CA GLY A 52 8.09 -12.56 -30.37
C GLY A 52 7.82 -14.03 -30.02
N PRO A 53 6.54 -14.44 -30.06
CA PRO A 53 6.11 -15.80 -29.78
C PRO A 53 6.84 -16.84 -30.64
N LYS A 54 7.22 -17.95 -30.03
CA LYS A 54 7.86 -19.11 -30.72
C LYS A 54 6.95 -20.33 -30.74
N GLN A 55 5.78 -20.22 -30.16
CA GLN A 55 4.71 -21.23 -30.20
C GLN A 55 3.37 -20.54 -30.03
N THR A 56 2.27 -21.24 -30.31
CA THR A 56 0.93 -20.69 -30.13
C THR A 56 0.62 -20.48 -28.65
N CYS A 57 -0.16 -19.47 -28.32
CA CYS A 57 -0.59 -19.20 -26.95
C CYS A 57 -1.23 -20.46 -26.32
N ARG A 58 -2.16 -21.08 -27.05
CA ARG A 58 -2.87 -22.28 -26.59
C ARG A 58 -1.97 -23.47 -26.26
N SER A 59 -0.80 -23.58 -26.89
CA SER A 59 0.13 -24.69 -26.58
C SER A 59 0.68 -24.67 -25.14
N LEU A 60 0.62 -23.50 -24.47
CA LEU A 60 1.00 -23.37 -23.06
C LEU A 60 0.05 -24.12 -22.11
N GLU A 61 -1.17 -24.45 -22.52
CA GLU A 61 -2.12 -25.25 -21.72
C GLU A 61 -1.58 -26.67 -21.42
N SER A 62 -0.61 -27.14 -22.18
CA SER A 62 0.06 -28.42 -21.90
C SER A 62 1.09 -28.34 -20.76
N MET A 63 1.40 -27.14 -20.25
CA MET A 63 2.38 -26.99 -19.16
C MET A 63 1.77 -27.37 -17.81
N THR A 64 1.95 -28.63 -17.46
CA THR A 64 1.62 -29.20 -16.14
C THR A 64 2.87 -29.80 -15.54
N THR A 65 3.22 -29.37 -14.36
CA THR A 65 4.37 -29.86 -13.58
C THR A 65 3.92 -30.17 -12.16
N THR A 66 4.82 -30.64 -11.31
CA THR A 66 4.53 -30.82 -9.87
C THR A 66 4.42 -29.48 -9.14
N GLU A 67 4.97 -28.40 -9.71
CA GLU A 67 4.98 -27.07 -9.09
C GLU A 67 3.82 -26.19 -9.55
N PHE A 68 3.35 -26.34 -10.80
CA PHE A 68 2.20 -25.57 -11.30
C PHE A 68 1.51 -26.23 -12.49
N THR A 69 0.27 -25.85 -12.72
CA THR A 69 -0.53 -26.22 -13.90
C THR A 69 -1.07 -24.97 -14.58
N VAL A 70 -0.88 -24.85 -15.90
CA VAL A 70 -1.58 -23.86 -16.71
C VAL A 70 -3.03 -24.32 -16.93
N VAL A 71 -3.97 -23.49 -16.50
CA VAL A 71 -5.42 -23.77 -16.60
C VAL A 71 -6.00 -23.26 -17.91
N SER A 72 -5.52 -22.10 -18.39
CA SER A 72 -5.97 -21.48 -19.63
C SER A 72 -4.86 -20.64 -20.26
N ALA A 73 -4.79 -20.67 -21.60
CA ALA A 73 -3.91 -19.80 -22.37
C ALA A 73 -4.64 -19.29 -23.61
N ARG A 74 -4.96 -17.99 -23.64
CA ARG A 74 -5.78 -17.36 -24.67
C ARG A 74 -5.09 -16.16 -25.30
N GLN A 75 -5.18 -16.07 -26.64
CA GLN A 75 -4.70 -14.91 -27.38
C GLN A 75 -5.76 -13.80 -27.30
N GLU A 76 -5.39 -12.66 -26.72
CA GLU A 76 -6.29 -11.52 -26.50
C GLU A 76 -5.52 -10.21 -26.75
N ASN A 77 -6.05 -9.31 -27.59
CA ASN A 77 -5.54 -7.95 -27.80
C ASN A 77 -4.00 -7.83 -27.99
N GLY A 78 -3.42 -8.71 -28.82
CA GLY A 78 -1.97 -8.68 -29.10
C GLY A 78 -1.09 -9.23 -27.96
N ALA A 79 -1.67 -10.00 -27.05
CA ALA A 79 -0.95 -10.68 -25.98
C ALA A 79 -1.54 -12.07 -25.71
N CYS A 80 -0.72 -12.97 -25.20
CA CYS A 80 -1.17 -14.26 -24.69
C CYS A 80 -1.42 -14.15 -23.18
N ARG A 81 -2.68 -14.26 -22.75
CA ARG A 81 -3.08 -14.33 -21.35
C ARG A 81 -3.06 -15.77 -20.87
N VAL A 82 -2.25 -16.04 -19.88
CA VAL A 82 -2.08 -17.37 -19.26
C VAL A 82 -2.54 -17.29 -17.82
N THR A 83 -3.47 -18.18 -17.43
CA THR A 83 -3.84 -18.37 -16.03
C THR A 83 -3.48 -19.76 -15.57
N GLY A 84 -3.14 -19.92 -14.32
CA GLY A 84 -2.75 -21.22 -13.77
C GLY A 84 -2.92 -21.28 -12.27
N VAL A 85 -2.61 -22.47 -11.73
CA VAL A 85 -2.65 -22.75 -10.31
C VAL A 85 -1.35 -23.39 -9.87
N ILE A 86 -0.85 -22.95 -8.73
CA ILE A 86 0.24 -23.58 -7.98
C ILE A 86 -0.39 -24.33 -6.80
N PRO A 87 -0.03 -25.58 -6.53
CA PRO A 87 -0.55 -26.28 -5.39
C PRO A 87 -0.25 -25.53 -4.06
N ARG A 88 -1.20 -25.35 -3.16
CA ARG A 88 -2.55 -25.96 -3.19
C ARG A 88 -3.59 -25.12 -3.93
N GLU A 89 -3.61 -23.76 -3.77
CA GLU A 89 -4.69 -22.91 -4.25
C GLU A 89 -4.20 -21.56 -4.81
N ILE A 90 -2.86 -21.33 -4.91
CA ILE A 90 -2.34 -20.06 -5.41
C ILE A 90 -2.66 -19.96 -6.89
N ARG A 91 -3.57 -19.03 -7.25
CA ARG A 91 -3.85 -18.70 -8.64
C ARG A 91 -2.92 -17.61 -9.13
N PHE A 92 -2.54 -17.70 -10.40
CA PHE A 92 -1.68 -16.70 -11.02
C PHE A 92 -2.12 -16.36 -12.44
N GLU A 93 -1.68 -15.18 -12.88
CA GLU A 93 -1.82 -14.71 -14.24
C GLU A 93 -0.47 -14.26 -14.79
N VAL A 94 -0.17 -14.62 -16.03
CA VAL A 94 0.96 -14.12 -16.81
C VAL A 94 0.43 -13.62 -18.14
N ILE A 95 0.69 -12.34 -18.48
CA ILE A 95 0.32 -11.77 -19.77
C ILE A 95 1.59 -11.53 -20.59
N LEU A 96 1.63 -12.10 -21.78
CA LEU A 96 2.80 -12.19 -22.64
C LEU A 96 2.55 -11.40 -23.94
N PRO A 97 3.12 -10.18 -24.12
CA PRO A 97 2.89 -9.37 -25.31
C PRO A 97 3.51 -10.00 -26.57
N ASP A 98 2.90 -9.82 -27.72
CA ASP A 98 3.45 -10.31 -29.00
C ASP A 98 4.80 -9.65 -29.33
N GLY A 99 5.00 -8.41 -28.92
CA GLY A 99 6.25 -7.65 -29.03
C GLY A 99 6.97 -7.52 -27.68
N TRP A 100 7.56 -8.59 -27.17
CA TRP A 100 8.19 -8.59 -25.86
C TRP A 100 9.55 -7.89 -25.82
N ASN A 101 9.74 -6.99 -24.85
CA ASN A 101 10.98 -6.22 -24.68
C ASN A 101 12.05 -6.88 -23.78
N GLY A 102 11.84 -8.13 -23.38
CA GLY A 102 12.80 -8.90 -22.57
C GLY A 102 12.67 -8.71 -21.06
N ARG A 103 11.64 -8.01 -20.58
CA ARG A 103 11.41 -7.70 -19.15
C ARG A 103 10.17 -8.40 -18.63
N MET A 104 10.22 -8.73 -17.35
CA MET A 104 9.08 -9.19 -16.57
C MET A 104 8.79 -8.16 -15.47
N MET A 105 7.51 -7.86 -15.24
CA MET A 105 7.06 -7.04 -14.11
C MET A 105 5.97 -7.78 -13.35
N MET A 106 6.22 -8.06 -12.08
CA MET A 106 5.23 -8.61 -11.17
C MET A 106 4.64 -7.51 -10.30
N THR A 107 3.33 -7.52 -10.14
CA THR A 107 2.61 -6.55 -9.30
C THR A 107 2.20 -7.21 -7.99
N GLY A 108 2.54 -6.57 -6.87
CA GLY A 108 2.07 -6.94 -5.53
C GLY A 108 0.63 -6.51 -5.28
N ASN A 109 0.04 -7.03 -4.23
CA ASN A 109 -1.33 -6.77 -3.84
C ASN A 109 -1.47 -6.20 -2.42
N GLY A 110 -2.58 -5.48 -2.17
CA GLY A 110 -2.81 -4.75 -0.93
C GLY A 110 -3.59 -5.52 0.12
N GLY A 111 -3.69 -4.94 1.29
CA GLY A 111 -4.49 -5.43 2.41
C GLY A 111 -4.13 -6.86 2.81
N LEU A 112 -5.14 -7.65 3.09
CA LEU A 112 -4.93 -9.08 3.39
C LEU A 112 -5.01 -9.94 2.11
N ALA A 113 -4.67 -9.37 0.95
CA ALA A 113 -4.56 -9.98 -0.39
C ALA A 113 -5.82 -10.76 -0.85
N GLY A 114 -5.64 -11.77 -1.68
CA GLY A 114 -6.78 -12.56 -2.18
C GLY A 114 -7.59 -11.87 -3.29
N GLN A 115 -7.13 -10.71 -3.81
CA GLN A 115 -7.84 -10.06 -4.90
C GLN A 115 -7.84 -10.95 -6.13
N PRO A 116 -8.99 -11.10 -6.80
CA PRO A 116 -9.11 -11.94 -7.98
C PRO A 116 -8.21 -11.48 -9.11
N LEU A 117 -7.81 -12.41 -9.99
CA LEU A 117 -6.94 -12.10 -11.13
C LEU A 117 -7.55 -11.03 -12.07
N GLU A 118 -8.87 -10.92 -12.07
CA GLU A 118 -9.66 -9.99 -12.85
C GLU A 118 -9.88 -8.62 -12.19
N ASP A 119 -9.35 -8.41 -10.97
CA ASP A 119 -9.52 -7.12 -10.27
C ASP A 119 -9.07 -5.95 -11.15
N GLU A 120 -9.99 -5.00 -11.36
CA GLU A 120 -9.83 -3.93 -12.34
C GLU A 120 -8.69 -2.96 -12.00
N ASN A 121 -8.47 -2.69 -10.71
CA ASN A 121 -7.44 -1.76 -10.28
C ASN A 121 -6.04 -2.31 -10.57
N TYR A 122 -5.82 -3.59 -10.26
CA TYR A 122 -4.55 -4.26 -10.55
C TYR A 122 -4.39 -4.54 -12.05
N ARG A 123 -5.48 -4.81 -12.76
CA ARG A 123 -5.47 -4.98 -14.22
C ARG A 123 -5.02 -3.71 -14.93
N LYS A 124 -5.55 -2.54 -14.60
CA LYS A 124 -5.14 -1.25 -15.17
C LYS A 124 -3.63 -1.00 -14.98
N THR A 125 -3.10 -1.31 -13.82
CA THR A 125 -1.66 -1.20 -13.56
C THR A 125 -0.85 -2.12 -14.47
N ARG A 126 -1.29 -3.39 -14.64
CA ARG A 126 -0.62 -4.33 -15.55
C ARG A 126 -0.73 -3.91 -17.03
N GLU A 127 -1.85 -3.32 -17.44
CA GLU A 127 -2.04 -2.82 -18.81
C GLU A 127 -1.05 -1.71 -19.18
N HIS A 128 -0.72 -0.80 -18.26
CA HIS A 128 0.31 0.21 -18.50
C HIS A 128 1.69 -0.43 -18.75
N MET A 129 2.05 -1.45 -17.99
CA MET A 129 3.32 -2.16 -18.15
C MET A 129 3.34 -2.99 -19.44
N LEU A 130 2.21 -3.65 -19.74
CA LEU A 130 2.02 -4.40 -20.99
C LEU A 130 2.18 -3.50 -22.22
N ALA A 131 1.62 -2.28 -22.17
CA ALA A 131 1.75 -1.29 -23.25
C ALA A 131 3.21 -0.86 -23.48
N GLN A 132 4.07 -0.96 -22.47
CA GLN A 132 5.52 -0.76 -22.60
C GLN A 132 6.28 -2.04 -23.03
N GLY A 133 5.57 -3.11 -23.37
CA GLY A 133 6.15 -4.37 -23.87
C GLY A 133 6.69 -5.32 -22.79
N PHE A 134 6.32 -5.14 -21.53
CA PHE A 134 6.68 -6.06 -20.44
C PHE A 134 5.78 -7.28 -20.44
N ALA A 135 6.32 -8.44 -20.10
CA ALA A 135 5.51 -9.55 -19.61
C ALA A 135 5.05 -9.22 -18.18
N THR A 136 3.74 -9.28 -17.93
CA THR A 136 3.20 -8.92 -16.61
C THR A 136 2.75 -10.15 -15.84
N VAL A 137 2.89 -10.10 -14.50
CA VAL A 137 2.63 -11.22 -13.60
C VAL A 137 1.82 -10.75 -12.40
N TYR A 138 0.89 -11.59 -11.98
CA TYR A 138 0.04 -11.34 -10.81
C TYR A 138 -0.37 -12.65 -10.12
N THR A 139 -0.66 -12.60 -8.82
CA THR A 139 -1.14 -13.73 -8.02
C THR A 139 -2.21 -13.29 -7.03
N ASP A 140 -3.10 -14.20 -6.66
CA ASP A 140 -4.08 -13.98 -5.58
C ASP A 140 -3.53 -14.33 -4.17
N THR A 141 -2.28 -14.77 -4.09
CA THR A 141 -1.64 -15.21 -2.84
C THR A 141 -2.28 -16.42 -2.14
N GLY A 142 -3.07 -17.22 -2.86
CA GLY A 142 -3.55 -18.52 -2.38
C GLY A 142 -4.96 -18.52 -1.79
N HIS A 143 -5.75 -17.47 -2.00
CA HIS A 143 -7.17 -17.41 -1.60
C HIS A 143 -7.96 -16.43 -2.47
N ASP A 144 -9.27 -16.35 -2.22
CA ASP A 144 -10.17 -15.40 -2.90
C ASP A 144 -10.91 -14.57 -1.84
N ASN A 145 -10.60 -13.28 -1.75
CA ASN A 145 -11.15 -12.37 -0.74
C ASN A 145 -12.67 -12.13 -0.87
N ARG A 146 -13.29 -12.53 -1.99
CA ARG A 146 -14.75 -12.51 -2.15
C ARG A 146 -15.43 -13.64 -1.40
N ILE A 147 -14.69 -14.72 -1.09
CA ILE A 147 -15.15 -15.91 -0.36
C ILE A 147 -14.56 -15.91 1.04
N GLU A 148 -13.26 -15.65 1.15
CA GLU A 148 -12.49 -15.60 2.40
C GLU A 148 -12.10 -14.15 2.68
N SER A 149 -13.09 -13.35 3.11
CA SER A 149 -12.90 -11.91 3.33
C SER A 149 -11.99 -11.63 4.54
N GLY A 150 -11.23 -10.55 4.46
CA GLY A 150 -10.30 -10.16 5.54
C GLY A 150 -9.24 -11.24 5.76
N ALA A 151 -9.02 -11.62 7.02
CA ALA A 151 -8.06 -12.67 7.39
C ALA A 151 -8.69 -14.07 7.55
N THR A 152 -9.96 -14.27 7.14
CA THR A 152 -10.63 -15.58 7.28
C THR A 152 -9.94 -16.71 6.51
N PHE A 153 -9.14 -16.39 5.49
CA PHE A 153 -8.31 -17.36 4.76
C PHE A 153 -7.32 -18.11 5.67
N ALA A 154 -6.87 -17.44 6.74
CA ALA A 154 -5.93 -18.03 7.70
C ALA A 154 -6.62 -18.99 8.68
N TYR A 155 -7.96 -18.98 8.75
CA TYR A 155 -8.70 -19.81 9.68
C TYR A 155 -8.36 -21.30 9.53
N ARG A 156 -7.69 -21.86 10.54
CA ARG A 156 -7.20 -23.25 10.56
C ARG A 156 -6.32 -23.62 9.37
N SER A 157 -5.64 -22.64 8.77
CA SER A 157 -4.84 -22.85 7.57
C SER A 157 -3.50 -22.12 7.63
N VAL A 158 -2.54 -22.72 8.29
CA VAL A 158 -1.13 -22.24 8.31
C VAL A 158 -0.54 -22.15 6.89
N ASP A 159 -0.91 -23.06 5.99
CA ASP A 159 -0.43 -23.04 4.60
C ASP A 159 -0.87 -21.79 3.85
N LYS A 160 -2.14 -21.36 3.99
CA LYS A 160 -2.61 -20.12 3.37
C LYS A 160 -1.95 -18.88 3.98
N LEU A 161 -1.68 -18.91 5.29
CA LEU A 161 -0.92 -17.83 5.94
C LEU A 161 0.50 -17.72 5.38
N ILE A 162 1.17 -18.85 5.15
CA ILE A 162 2.50 -18.90 4.53
C ILE A 162 2.43 -18.46 3.05
N ASP A 163 1.38 -18.85 2.31
CA ASP A 163 1.17 -18.42 0.93
C ASP A 163 1.03 -16.90 0.84
N TYR A 164 0.18 -16.32 1.69
CA TYR A 164 0.02 -14.88 1.84
C TYR A 164 1.34 -14.22 2.31
N GLY A 165 2.04 -14.83 3.25
CA GLY A 165 3.27 -14.33 3.85
C GLY A 165 4.37 -14.07 2.82
N TYR A 166 4.70 -15.08 2.01
CA TYR A 166 5.80 -15.00 1.05
C TYR A 166 5.74 -16.02 -0.11
N ARG A 167 5.16 -17.21 0.11
CA ARG A 167 5.25 -18.32 -0.86
C ARG A 167 4.50 -18.00 -2.15
N GLY A 168 3.37 -17.31 -2.09
CA GLY A 168 2.55 -16.96 -3.23
C GLY A 168 3.30 -16.11 -4.26
N VAL A 169 4.03 -15.10 -3.82
CA VAL A 169 4.84 -14.24 -4.69
C VAL A 169 6.01 -15.02 -5.28
N HIS A 170 6.79 -15.71 -4.45
CA HIS A 170 7.96 -16.47 -4.89
C HIS A 170 7.62 -17.53 -5.95
N LEU A 171 6.69 -18.43 -5.63
CA LEU A 171 6.34 -19.52 -6.54
C LEU A 171 5.70 -19.02 -7.83
N THR A 172 4.92 -17.93 -7.77
CA THR A 172 4.36 -17.31 -8.97
C THR A 172 5.45 -16.72 -9.86
N SER A 173 6.48 -16.06 -9.29
CA SER A 173 7.61 -15.53 -10.06
C SER A 173 8.36 -16.65 -10.78
N GLN A 174 8.61 -17.77 -10.11
CA GLN A 174 9.26 -18.93 -10.68
C GLN A 174 8.45 -19.57 -11.82
N ALA A 175 7.14 -19.74 -11.63
CA ALA A 175 6.23 -20.25 -12.66
C ALA A 175 6.21 -19.32 -13.88
N ALA A 176 6.12 -18.00 -13.65
CA ALA A 176 6.10 -16.99 -14.71
C ALA A 176 7.38 -17.00 -15.55
N LYS A 177 8.56 -17.05 -14.92
CA LYS A 177 9.86 -17.15 -15.62
C LYS A 177 9.91 -18.37 -16.54
N ARG A 178 9.38 -19.51 -16.10
CA ARG A 178 9.32 -20.76 -16.90
C ARG A 178 8.34 -20.63 -18.07
N ILE A 179 7.17 -20.04 -17.86
CA ILE A 179 6.16 -19.80 -18.90
C ILE A 179 6.71 -18.81 -19.96
N ILE A 180 7.31 -17.70 -19.55
CA ILE A 180 7.98 -16.73 -20.42
C ILE A 180 9.05 -17.43 -21.28
N LYS A 181 9.93 -18.22 -20.64
CA LYS A 181 10.98 -18.97 -21.35
C LYS A 181 10.39 -19.97 -22.34
N ALA A 182 9.29 -20.64 -22.01
CA ALA A 182 8.64 -21.58 -22.91
C ALA A 182 8.07 -20.84 -24.13
N TYR A 183 7.35 -19.72 -23.93
CA TYR A 183 6.66 -18.98 -24.99
C TYR A 183 7.62 -18.30 -25.97
N TYR A 184 8.64 -17.60 -25.46
CA TYR A 184 9.60 -16.86 -26.31
C TYR A 184 10.87 -17.62 -26.63
N ARG A 185 11.08 -18.83 -26.05
CA ARG A 185 12.36 -19.58 -26.11
C ARG A 185 13.54 -18.76 -25.57
N LYS A 186 13.24 -17.79 -24.70
CA LYS A 186 14.20 -16.89 -24.09
C LYS A 186 13.73 -16.53 -22.67
N ALA A 187 14.63 -16.61 -21.69
CA ALA A 187 14.34 -16.17 -20.34
C ALA A 187 14.24 -14.63 -20.27
N PRO A 188 13.48 -14.05 -19.33
CA PRO A 188 13.53 -12.61 -19.09
C PRO A 188 14.97 -12.20 -18.73
N LYS A 189 15.37 -11.04 -19.26
CA LYS A 189 16.69 -10.47 -18.97
C LYS A 189 16.66 -9.69 -17.67
N TYR A 190 15.55 -9.02 -17.41
CA TYR A 190 15.33 -8.25 -16.19
C TYR A 190 13.97 -8.58 -15.60
N ASN A 191 13.94 -8.73 -14.29
CA ASN A 191 12.77 -9.07 -13.51
C ASN A 191 12.51 -7.97 -12.48
N TYR A 192 11.32 -7.40 -12.52
CA TYR A 192 10.93 -6.31 -11.63
C TYR A 192 9.75 -6.71 -10.76
N PHE A 193 9.70 -6.14 -9.56
CA PHE A 193 8.54 -6.19 -8.67
C PHE A 193 8.13 -4.79 -8.27
N SER A 194 6.83 -4.53 -8.23
CA SER A 194 6.28 -3.25 -7.74
C SER A 194 5.06 -3.49 -6.89
N GLY A 195 5.06 -2.95 -5.67
CA GLY A 195 3.91 -3.05 -4.78
C GLY A 195 3.90 -1.96 -3.71
N CYS A 196 2.72 -1.63 -3.20
CA CYS A 196 2.54 -0.70 -2.10
C CYS A 196 1.76 -1.36 -0.95
N SER A 197 1.91 -0.89 0.30
CA SER A 197 1.21 -1.46 1.45
C SER A 197 1.66 -2.90 1.75
N ASN A 198 0.75 -3.84 1.80
CA ASN A 198 1.11 -5.26 1.83
C ASN A 198 1.98 -5.65 0.61
N GLY A 199 1.74 -5.04 -0.57
CA GLY A 199 2.60 -5.21 -1.75
C GLY A 199 4.03 -4.69 -1.52
N GLY A 200 4.20 -3.63 -0.74
CA GLY A 200 5.51 -3.16 -0.27
C GLY A 200 6.16 -4.14 0.69
N ARG A 201 5.38 -4.76 1.59
CA ARG A 201 5.85 -5.87 2.44
C ARG A 201 6.30 -7.06 1.60
N GLN A 202 5.51 -7.45 0.60
CA GLN A 202 5.87 -8.52 -0.34
C GLN A 202 7.17 -8.21 -1.08
N ALA A 203 7.38 -6.96 -1.46
CA ALA A 203 8.60 -6.46 -2.09
C ALA A 203 9.83 -6.67 -1.20
N LEU A 204 9.77 -6.22 0.05
CA LEU A 204 10.86 -6.41 1.02
C LEU A 204 11.07 -7.90 1.36
N MET A 205 9.98 -8.65 1.52
CA MET A 205 10.05 -10.09 1.76
C MET A 205 10.77 -10.83 0.61
N ALA A 206 10.55 -10.42 -0.64
CA ALA A 206 11.24 -10.98 -1.79
C ALA A 206 12.75 -10.65 -1.76
N ALA A 207 13.13 -9.40 -1.47
CA ALA A 207 14.54 -9.01 -1.34
C ALA A 207 15.26 -9.78 -0.23
N GLN A 208 14.59 -10.01 0.90
CA GLN A 208 15.14 -10.68 2.08
C GLN A 208 15.30 -12.20 1.90
N ARG A 209 14.28 -12.85 1.36
CA ARG A 209 14.20 -14.33 1.34
C ARG A 209 14.54 -14.96 -0.02
N PHE A 210 14.31 -14.22 -1.10
CA PHE A 210 14.44 -14.72 -2.47
C PHE A 210 15.21 -13.72 -3.35
N PRO A 211 16.47 -13.41 -3.00
CA PRO A 211 17.24 -12.33 -3.62
C PRO A 211 17.43 -12.48 -5.14
N ASP A 212 17.28 -13.69 -5.68
CA ASP A 212 17.40 -13.98 -7.11
C ASP A 212 16.09 -13.82 -7.90
N ASP A 213 14.98 -13.48 -7.23
CA ASP A 213 13.70 -13.40 -7.92
C ASP A 213 13.56 -12.13 -8.77
N PHE A 214 14.09 -10.99 -8.31
CA PHE A 214 13.92 -9.71 -8.97
C PHE A 214 15.22 -8.90 -8.96
N ASP A 215 15.54 -8.32 -10.13
CA ASP A 215 16.70 -7.43 -10.30
C ASP A 215 16.40 -6.01 -9.78
N GLY A 216 15.13 -5.59 -9.84
CA GLY A 216 14.67 -4.29 -9.35
C GLY A 216 13.36 -4.42 -8.58
N ILE A 217 13.32 -3.83 -7.41
CA ILE A 217 12.17 -3.86 -6.50
C ILE A 217 11.74 -2.45 -6.15
N LEU A 218 10.44 -2.15 -6.34
CA LEU A 218 9.79 -0.93 -5.84
C LEU A 218 8.86 -1.28 -4.68
N ALA A 219 9.21 -0.80 -3.48
CA ALA A 219 8.47 -1.01 -2.24
C ALA A 219 7.85 0.30 -1.76
N GLY A 220 6.56 0.52 -2.06
CA GLY A 220 5.82 1.68 -1.56
C GLY A 220 5.18 1.40 -0.20
N ALA A 221 5.28 2.36 0.73
CA ALA A 221 4.65 2.31 2.05
C ALA A 221 4.60 0.87 2.63
N PRO A 222 5.75 0.17 2.76
CA PRO A 222 5.77 -1.24 3.10
C PRO A 222 5.26 -1.49 4.53
N ALA A 223 4.30 -2.40 4.67
CA ALA A 223 3.86 -2.92 5.97
C ALA A 223 4.89 -3.92 6.53
N ASN A 224 6.15 -3.51 6.63
CA ASN A 224 7.28 -4.39 6.96
C ASN A 224 7.21 -4.96 8.37
N GLN A 225 6.85 -4.16 9.38
CA GLN A 225 6.57 -4.58 10.75
C GLN A 225 5.09 -4.98 10.88
N PHE A 226 4.67 -6.01 10.13
CA PHE A 226 3.26 -6.37 10.00
C PHE A 226 2.57 -6.64 11.34
N THR A 227 3.20 -7.39 12.22
CA THR A 227 2.62 -7.72 13.54
C THR A 227 2.50 -6.48 14.42
N GLY A 228 3.51 -5.63 14.45
CA GLY A 228 3.47 -4.34 15.17
C GLY A 228 2.39 -3.42 14.63
N LEU A 229 2.24 -3.33 13.30
CA LEU A 229 1.15 -2.59 12.65
C LEU A 229 -0.23 -3.08 13.13
N LYS A 230 -0.44 -4.41 13.23
CA LYS A 230 -1.74 -4.96 13.67
C LYS A 230 -2.04 -4.63 15.13
N PHE A 231 -1.04 -4.66 16.00
CA PHE A 231 -1.20 -4.18 17.37
C PHE A 231 -1.50 -2.68 17.40
N SER A 232 -0.82 -1.88 16.56
CA SER A 232 -1.07 -0.45 16.45
C SER A 232 -2.51 -0.16 16.01
N GLN A 233 -3.01 -0.85 14.99
CA GLN A 233 -4.39 -0.71 14.52
C GLN A 233 -5.40 -0.99 15.65
N ALA A 234 -5.22 -2.09 16.38
CA ALA A 234 -6.08 -2.43 17.51
C ALA A 234 -5.97 -1.42 18.65
N HIS A 235 -4.76 -1.00 19.02
CA HIS A 235 -4.55 -0.04 20.11
C HIS A 235 -5.20 1.31 19.81
N ARG A 236 -4.97 1.86 18.63
CA ARG A 236 -5.54 3.14 18.21
C ARG A 236 -7.08 3.10 18.17
N MET A 237 -7.64 2.00 17.65
CA MET A 237 -9.10 1.83 17.64
C MET A 237 -9.69 1.56 19.00
N LYS A 238 -8.93 0.95 19.93
CA LYS A 238 -9.35 0.79 21.33
C LYS A 238 -9.41 2.13 22.05
N ALA A 239 -8.47 3.03 21.77
CA ALA A 239 -8.46 4.37 22.35
C ALA A 239 -9.69 5.22 21.96
N LEU A 240 -10.22 5.02 20.74
CA LEU A 240 -11.37 5.75 20.21
C LEU A 240 -12.68 4.94 20.26
N LYS A 241 -12.71 3.81 21.00
CA LYS A 241 -13.87 2.89 20.93
C LYS A 241 -15.11 3.43 21.60
N ASP A 242 -14.95 3.98 22.80
CA ASP A 242 -16.07 4.38 23.65
C ASP A 242 -16.58 5.77 23.29
N ASP A 243 -15.71 6.62 22.73
CA ASP A 243 -16.02 7.93 22.20
C ASP A 243 -15.33 8.16 20.85
N PRO A 244 -15.91 7.69 19.74
CA PRO A 244 -15.34 7.83 18.42
C PRO A 244 -15.48 9.24 17.89
N LEU A 245 -14.38 9.84 17.46
CA LEU A 245 -14.35 11.19 16.89
C LEU A 245 -15.25 11.30 15.66
N THR A 246 -15.96 12.40 15.56
CA THR A 246 -16.74 12.78 14.39
C THR A 246 -15.85 13.39 13.30
N LEU A 247 -16.36 13.49 12.08
CA LEU A 247 -15.66 14.18 10.98
C LEU A 247 -15.36 15.65 11.32
N ALA A 248 -16.22 16.31 12.08
CA ALA A 248 -16.02 17.70 12.48
C ALA A 248 -14.85 17.84 13.47
N GLU A 249 -14.75 16.95 14.44
CA GLU A 249 -13.65 16.91 15.41
C GLU A 249 -12.31 16.56 14.75
N VAL A 250 -12.29 15.63 13.79
CA VAL A 250 -11.06 15.34 13.01
C VAL A 250 -10.61 16.58 12.23
N LYS A 251 -11.51 17.35 11.64
CA LYS A 251 -11.17 18.61 10.96
C LYS A 251 -10.64 19.68 11.92
N GLU A 252 -11.21 19.78 13.10
CA GLU A 252 -10.71 20.70 14.13
C GLU A 252 -9.34 20.26 14.66
N LEU A 253 -9.15 18.96 14.91
CA LEU A 253 -7.85 18.38 15.25
C LEU A 253 -6.79 18.73 14.20
N ALA A 254 -7.09 18.49 12.92
CA ALA A 254 -6.19 18.81 11.81
C ALA A 254 -5.80 20.29 11.80
N LYS A 255 -6.74 21.18 12.02
CA LYS A 255 -6.51 22.64 12.09
C LYS A 255 -5.47 22.99 13.15
N HIS A 256 -5.55 22.39 14.35
CA HIS A 256 -4.59 22.64 15.44
C HIS A 256 -3.21 22.05 15.11
N ILE A 257 -3.16 20.84 14.55
CA ILE A 257 -1.92 20.20 14.12
C ILE A 257 -1.22 21.06 13.04
N TYR A 258 -1.92 21.42 11.98
CA TYR A 258 -1.32 22.22 10.90
C TYR A 258 -0.95 23.64 11.35
N ALA A 259 -1.72 24.26 12.25
CA ALA A 259 -1.33 25.53 12.82
C ALA A 259 -0.03 25.48 13.63
N ARG A 260 0.30 24.31 14.21
CA ARG A 260 1.51 24.08 15.01
C ARG A 260 2.71 23.67 14.18
N CYS A 261 2.51 22.95 13.05
CA CYS A 261 3.54 22.17 12.40
C CYS A 261 3.86 22.58 10.96
N ASP A 262 2.93 23.23 10.25
CA ASP A 262 3.03 23.55 8.83
C ASP A 262 4.23 24.47 8.49
N ASP A 263 4.57 25.38 9.40
CA ASP A 263 5.66 26.35 9.19
C ASP A 263 7.05 25.88 9.66
N LYS A 264 7.19 24.63 10.10
CA LYS A 264 8.45 24.11 10.66
C LYS A 264 9.57 23.93 9.64
N ASP A 265 9.23 23.75 8.38
CA ASP A 265 10.19 23.69 7.25
C ASP A 265 10.48 25.07 6.63
N GLY A 266 9.90 26.14 7.19
CA GLY A 266 10.03 27.53 6.71
C GLY A 266 9.00 27.93 5.67
N LEU A 267 8.05 27.06 5.32
CA LEU A 267 6.91 27.34 4.45
C LEU A 267 5.59 27.19 5.23
N LYS A 268 4.59 27.92 4.80
CA LYS A 268 3.22 27.75 5.29
C LYS A 268 2.31 27.46 4.11
N ASP A 269 2.37 26.23 3.65
CA ASP A 269 1.79 25.81 2.37
C ASP A 269 0.76 24.67 2.51
N GLY A 270 0.41 24.28 3.75
CA GLY A 270 -0.53 23.19 4.04
C GLY A 270 0.10 21.80 3.91
N VAL A 271 1.43 21.71 3.90
CA VAL A 271 2.17 20.44 3.80
C VAL A 271 3.17 20.33 4.94
N ILE A 272 2.98 19.38 5.83
CA ILE A 272 3.98 19.05 6.85
C ILE A 272 5.07 18.23 6.18
N SER A 273 6.22 18.84 5.92
CA SER A 273 7.31 18.21 5.15
C SER A 273 8.02 17.10 5.92
N ASP A 274 8.20 17.27 7.23
CA ASP A 274 8.75 16.26 8.13
C ASP A 274 8.07 16.36 9.50
N PRO A 275 7.13 15.46 9.81
CA PRO A 275 6.40 15.53 11.07
C PRO A 275 7.25 15.28 12.32
N ARG A 276 8.49 14.80 12.19
CA ARG A 276 9.44 14.64 13.32
C ARG A 276 9.86 15.98 13.91
N SER A 277 9.75 17.07 13.14
CA SER A 277 10.01 18.42 13.62
C SER A 277 8.84 19.04 14.39
N CYS A 278 7.68 18.38 14.40
CA CYS A 278 6.47 18.82 15.05
C CYS A 278 6.37 18.28 16.49
N ASP A 279 6.22 19.17 17.44
CA ASP A 279 6.09 18.86 18.87
C ASP A 279 4.63 18.95 19.36
N PHE A 280 3.67 18.57 18.53
CA PHE A 280 2.25 18.57 18.88
C PHE A 280 1.94 17.55 19.99
N GLU A 281 1.22 18.01 21.03
CA GLU A 281 0.74 17.19 22.14
C GLU A 281 -0.75 17.48 22.40
N PRO A 282 -1.67 16.50 22.30
CA PRO A 282 -3.10 16.74 22.49
C PRO A 282 -3.45 17.48 23.79
N ALA A 283 -2.90 17.07 24.91
CA ALA A 283 -3.18 17.65 26.23
C ALA A 283 -2.76 19.12 26.37
N ARG A 284 -1.78 19.57 25.59
CA ARG A 284 -1.24 20.93 25.62
C ARG A 284 -1.86 21.82 24.54
N ASP A 285 -2.05 21.30 23.34
CA ASP A 285 -2.28 22.08 22.13
C ASP A 285 -3.75 22.10 21.69
N LEU A 286 -4.58 21.20 22.23
CA LEU A 286 -6.01 21.19 21.93
C LEU A 286 -6.81 22.06 22.92
N PRO A 287 -7.85 22.79 22.42
CA PRO A 287 -8.73 23.56 23.27
C PRO A 287 -9.61 22.63 24.11
N LYS A 288 -9.59 22.80 25.43
CA LYS A 288 -10.46 22.05 26.35
C LYS A 288 -11.86 22.63 26.39
N CYS A 289 -12.88 21.76 26.35
CA CYS A 289 -14.26 22.17 26.45
C CYS A 289 -14.56 22.81 27.83
N SER A 290 -15.19 23.99 27.84
CA SER A 290 -15.53 24.73 29.05
C SER A 290 -16.97 25.27 29.08
N GLY A 291 -17.84 24.76 28.21
CA GLY A 291 -19.23 25.23 28.08
C GLY A 291 -20.12 24.26 27.32
N ALA A 292 -21.24 24.79 26.80
CA ALA A 292 -22.22 23.98 26.06
C ALA A 292 -21.90 23.80 24.56
N ASP A 293 -20.93 24.53 24.02
CA ASP A 293 -20.48 24.37 22.63
C ASP A 293 -19.32 23.41 22.61
N LEU A 294 -19.58 22.20 22.08
CA LEU A 294 -18.62 21.10 21.97
C LEU A 294 -18.05 20.96 20.55
N THR A 295 -18.34 21.88 19.61
CA THR A 295 -18.00 21.72 18.20
C THR A 295 -16.56 22.12 17.85
N THR A 296 -15.89 22.89 18.69
CA THR A 296 -14.54 23.46 18.46
C THR A 296 -13.57 23.20 19.61
N CYS A 297 -13.90 22.28 20.50
CA CYS A 297 -13.08 21.90 21.65
C CYS A 297 -13.13 20.38 21.84
N PHE A 298 -12.25 19.88 22.65
CA PHE A 298 -12.13 18.47 23.00
C PHE A 298 -12.33 18.29 24.51
N ASP A 299 -13.10 17.29 24.90
CA ASP A 299 -13.24 16.97 26.30
C ASP A 299 -12.04 16.20 26.86
N GLU A 300 -12.08 15.83 28.11
CA GLU A 300 -10.93 15.16 28.76
C GLU A 300 -10.76 13.73 28.22
N GLU A 301 -11.85 13.03 27.92
CA GLU A 301 -11.84 11.65 27.42
C GLU A 301 -11.28 11.60 25.99
N GLU A 302 -11.68 12.54 25.12
CA GLU A 302 -11.14 12.69 23.76
C GLU A 302 -9.64 13.03 23.77
N ILE A 303 -9.19 13.91 24.66
CA ILE A 303 -7.77 14.28 24.80
C ILE A 303 -6.94 13.08 25.27
N GLU A 304 -7.44 12.31 26.25
CA GLU A 304 -6.80 11.08 26.69
C GLU A 304 -6.73 10.03 25.57
N ALA A 305 -7.83 9.84 24.82
CA ALA A 305 -7.90 8.94 23.67
C ALA A 305 -6.89 9.34 22.57
N LEU A 306 -6.81 10.62 22.22
CA LEU A 306 -5.85 11.14 21.24
C LEU A 306 -4.40 11.01 21.75
N THR A 307 -4.14 11.25 23.04
CA THR A 307 -2.82 11.04 23.64
C THR A 307 -2.40 9.57 23.53
N SER A 308 -3.32 8.65 23.82
CA SER A 308 -3.09 7.22 23.66
C SER A 308 -2.90 6.83 22.18
N PHE A 309 -3.69 7.42 21.27
CA PHE A 309 -3.62 7.17 19.83
C PHE A 309 -2.24 7.47 19.24
N TYR A 310 -1.60 8.56 19.67
CA TYR A 310 -0.26 8.96 19.21
C TYR A 310 0.88 8.34 20.00
N SER A 311 0.60 7.53 21.04
CA SER A 311 1.63 6.89 21.86
C SER A 311 2.27 5.68 21.16
N PRO A 312 3.51 5.29 21.53
CA PRO A 312 4.11 4.04 21.06
C PRO A 312 3.31 2.84 21.58
N ILE A 313 3.36 1.75 20.83
CA ILE A 313 2.60 0.54 21.16
C ILE A 313 3.48 -0.40 21.97
N ILE A 314 3.10 -0.62 23.22
CA ILE A 314 3.79 -1.49 24.15
C ILE A 314 2.98 -2.79 24.34
N VAL A 315 3.64 -3.93 24.16
CA VAL A 315 3.06 -5.25 24.43
C VAL A 315 3.98 -6.01 25.38
N ALA A 316 3.45 -6.40 26.53
CA ALA A 316 4.22 -7.08 27.59
C ALA A 316 5.52 -6.35 28.00
N GLY A 317 5.50 -5.01 27.99
CA GLY A 317 6.63 -4.15 28.32
C GLY A 317 7.65 -3.93 27.18
N GLU A 318 7.44 -4.50 26.01
CA GLU A 318 8.24 -4.31 24.80
C GLU A 318 7.56 -3.32 23.85
N GLU A 319 8.32 -2.30 23.38
CA GLU A 319 7.82 -1.45 22.30
C GLU A 319 7.80 -2.26 20.99
N VAL A 320 6.62 -2.52 20.47
CA VAL A 320 6.42 -3.32 19.26
C VAL A 320 6.10 -2.48 18.02
N TYR A 321 5.79 -1.20 18.22
CA TYR A 321 5.53 -0.25 17.12
C TYR A 321 5.75 1.18 17.59
N PRO A 322 6.38 2.06 16.79
CA PRO A 322 6.69 3.43 17.21
C PRO A 322 5.45 4.30 17.34
N ALA A 323 5.57 5.40 18.09
CA ALA A 323 4.59 6.47 18.16
C ALA A 323 4.22 6.98 16.77
N PHE A 324 2.92 7.21 16.54
CA PHE A 324 2.43 7.61 15.22
C PHE A 324 2.68 9.12 14.99
N PRO A 325 3.26 9.54 13.86
CA PRO A 325 3.44 10.95 13.57
C PRO A 325 2.11 11.61 13.18
N VAL A 326 1.99 12.90 13.42
CA VAL A 326 0.86 13.74 13.00
C VAL A 326 0.92 14.10 11.52
N GLY A 327 -0.20 14.59 10.94
CA GLY A 327 -0.28 15.10 9.57
C GLY A 327 -1.26 14.32 8.68
N SER A 328 -1.68 13.13 9.11
CA SER A 328 -2.66 12.30 8.39
C SER A 328 -4.12 12.76 8.57
N GLU A 329 -4.36 13.65 9.51
CA GLU A 329 -5.68 14.24 9.86
C GLU A 329 -6.13 15.27 8.81
N GLY A 330 -5.18 15.85 8.06
CA GLY A 330 -5.44 16.88 7.05
C GLY A 330 -6.33 16.42 5.90
N GLU A 331 -6.92 17.36 5.19
CA GLU A 331 -7.73 17.10 3.99
C GLU A 331 -6.83 16.71 2.80
N GLY A 332 -7.33 15.90 1.89
CA GLY A 332 -6.61 15.48 0.68
C GLY A 332 -6.92 14.06 0.21
N ALA A 333 -7.73 13.30 0.97
CA ALA A 333 -8.26 12.03 0.50
C ALA A 333 -9.47 12.27 -0.41
N ASN A 334 -9.50 11.63 -1.59
CA ASN A 334 -10.66 11.68 -2.48
C ASN A 334 -11.52 10.43 -2.29
N TYR A 335 -12.68 10.62 -1.68
CA TYR A 335 -13.67 9.58 -1.43
C TYR A 335 -14.87 9.76 -2.35
N GLY A 336 -14.88 9.04 -3.47
CA GLY A 336 -16.02 9.10 -4.41
C GLY A 336 -16.33 10.51 -4.93
N GLY A 337 -15.31 11.38 -5.06
CA GLY A 337 -15.44 12.77 -5.48
C GLY A 337 -15.56 13.78 -4.33
N VAL A 338 -15.53 13.33 -3.08
CA VAL A 338 -15.54 14.19 -1.89
C VAL A 338 -14.13 14.27 -1.30
N ILE A 339 -13.63 15.47 -1.09
CA ILE A 339 -12.37 15.70 -0.38
C ILE A 339 -12.61 15.54 1.12
N ALA A 340 -11.82 14.69 1.75
CA ALA A 340 -11.96 14.30 3.15
C ALA A 340 -10.58 14.24 3.83
N PRO A 341 -10.55 14.22 5.17
CA PRO A 341 -9.34 13.93 5.94
C PRO A 341 -8.74 12.56 5.59
N GLY A 342 -7.43 12.44 5.72
CA GLY A 342 -6.72 11.17 5.51
C GLY A 342 -7.16 10.06 6.47
N TRP A 343 -7.69 10.42 7.63
CA TRP A 343 -8.28 9.49 8.59
C TRP A 343 -9.54 8.78 8.06
N MET A 344 -10.17 9.31 7.01
CA MET A 344 -11.31 8.65 6.38
C MET A 344 -10.86 7.74 5.22
N PRO A 345 -11.19 6.43 5.18
CA PRO A 345 -12.01 5.62 6.12
C PRO A 345 -11.17 4.82 7.13
N TRP A 346 -9.92 5.18 7.35
CA TRP A 346 -9.00 4.39 8.14
C TRP A 346 -9.36 4.39 9.62
N VAL A 347 -9.46 5.57 10.22
CA VAL A 347 -9.72 5.80 11.65
C VAL A 347 -11.20 6.09 11.90
N ILE A 348 -11.82 6.89 11.02
CA ILE A 348 -13.25 7.19 11.06
C ILE A 348 -13.92 6.76 9.77
N ASN A 349 -15.14 6.20 9.86
CA ASN A 349 -15.91 5.80 8.69
C ASN A 349 -17.41 5.98 8.94
N PRO A 350 -18.00 7.11 8.53
CA PRO A 350 -19.44 7.37 8.70
C PRO A 350 -20.36 6.35 8.02
N ALA A 351 -19.83 5.58 7.04
CA ALA A 351 -20.59 4.58 6.30
C ALA A 351 -20.47 3.15 6.87
N GLY A 352 -19.61 2.92 7.87
CA GLY A 352 -19.41 1.59 8.42
C GLY A 352 -18.26 1.51 9.42
N ARG A 353 -17.66 0.33 9.57
CA ARG A 353 -16.49 0.16 10.44
C ARG A 353 -15.24 0.81 9.84
N PRO A 354 -14.41 1.49 10.63
CA PRO A 354 -13.10 1.95 10.20
C PRO A 354 -12.21 0.80 9.71
N LEU A 355 -11.34 1.07 8.73
CA LEU A 355 -10.47 0.02 8.19
C LEU A 355 -9.46 -0.50 9.22
N LEU A 356 -8.96 0.35 10.11
CA LEU A 356 -8.06 -0.09 11.18
C LEU A 356 -8.74 -1.08 12.12
N ASP A 357 -10.03 -0.86 12.44
CA ASP A 357 -10.80 -1.79 13.26
C ASP A 357 -11.00 -3.15 12.56
N VAL A 358 -11.32 -3.14 11.25
CA VAL A 358 -11.47 -4.37 10.47
C VAL A 358 -10.16 -5.15 10.42
N LEU A 359 -9.07 -4.49 10.05
CA LEU A 359 -7.76 -5.13 9.87
C LEU A 359 -7.14 -5.61 11.18
N GLY A 360 -7.29 -4.81 12.25
CA GLY A 360 -6.81 -5.16 13.59
C GLY A 360 -7.61 -6.31 14.19
N SER A 361 -8.94 -6.26 14.11
CA SER A 361 -9.80 -7.31 14.69
C SER A 361 -9.55 -8.69 14.07
N ASP A 362 -9.34 -8.76 12.75
CA ASP A 362 -9.11 -10.01 12.05
C ASP A 362 -7.77 -10.66 12.43
N PHE A 363 -6.76 -9.86 12.73
CA PHE A 363 -5.47 -10.36 13.22
C PHE A 363 -5.62 -11.15 14.53
N PHE A 364 -6.41 -10.64 15.47
CA PHE A 364 -6.67 -11.33 16.74
C PHE A 364 -7.59 -12.54 16.59
N ARG A 365 -8.48 -12.54 15.59
CA ARG A 365 -9.42 -13.65 15.38
C ARG A 365 -8.79 -14.86 14.68
N TYR A 366 -7.84 -14.63 13.78
CA TYR A 366 -7.42 -15.64 12.80
C TYR A 366 -5.91 -15.84 12.68
N ILE A 367 -5.06 -15.00 13.31
CA ILE A 367 -3.63 -15.01 12.99
C ILE A 367 -2.74 -15.16 14.24
N VAL A 368 -2.94 -14.31 15.27
CA VAL A 368 -1.94 -14.15 16.33
C VAL A 368 -2.03 -15.17 17.46
N PHE A 369 -3.12 -15.92 17.55
CA PHE A 369 -3.27 -17.01 18.53
C PHE A 369 -3.11 -18.38 17.88
N VAL A 370 -2.61 -19.37 18.63
CA VAL A 370 -2.52 -20.77 18.18
C VAL A 370 -3.91 -21.35 17.89
N GLN A 371 -4.91 -20.94 18.64
CA GLN A 371 -6.31 -21.32 18.40
C GLN A 371 -7.09 -20.12 17.86
N ASP A 372 -7.51 -20.22 16.62
CA ASP A 372 -8.36 -19.21 16.01
C ASP A 372 -9.70 -19.09 16.76
N ASN A 373 -10.09 -17.85 17.02
CA ASN A 373 -11.37 -17.54 17.65
C ASN A 373 -12.13 -16.47 16.85
N PRO A 374 -13.01 -16.89 15.91
CA PRO A 374 -13.79 -15.94 15.09
C PRO A 374 -14.66 -14.97 15.91
N ALA A 375 -15.01 -15.35 17.14
CA ALA A 375 -15.80 -14.54 18.06
C ALA A 375 -14.96 -13.70 19.04
N TYR A 376 -13.64 -13.69 18.89
CA TYR A 376 -12.76 -12.93 19.79
C TYR A 376 -13.10 -11.44 19.75
N ASP A 377 -13.37 -10.88 20.91
CA ASP A 377 -13.48 -9.43 21.07
C ASP A 377 -12.08 -8.84 21.26
N TRP A 378 -11.51 -8.35 20.18
CA TRP A 378 -10.18 -7.79 20.16
C TRP A 378 -10.00 -6.59 21.13
N SER A 379 -11.07 -5.86 21.42
CA SER A 379 -11.03 -4.73 22.36
C SER A 379 -10.78 -5.17 23.80
N SER A 380 -11.01 -6.46 24.11
CA SER A 380 -10.67 -7.06 25.41
C SER A 380 -9.20 -7.47 25.51
N PHE A 381 -8.41 -7.36 24.44
CA PHE A 381 -6.99 -7.72 24.47
C PHE A 381 -6.23 -6.91 25.52
N ASP A 382 -5.52 -7.64 26.37
CA ASP A 382 -4.66 -7.06 27.39
C ASP A 382 -3.23 -6.92 26.83
N PHE A 383 -2.83 -5.68 26.53
CA PHE A 383 -1.50 -5.35 26.02
C PHE A 383 -0.36 -5.65 27.00
N GLN A 384 -0.67 -6.02 28.26
CA GLN A 384 0.35 -6.54 29.20
C GLN A 384 0.71 -8.00 28.95
N THR A 385 -0.03 -8.68 28.06
CA THR A 385 0.18 -10.09 27.72
C THR A 385 0.76 -10.26 26.31
N LYS A 386 1.58 -11.29 26.13
CA LYS A 386 2.13 -11.66 24.83
C LYS A 386 1.28 -12.80 24.22
N PRO A 387 0.77 -12.65 22.99
CA PRO A 387 0.07 -13.73 22.32
C PRO A 387 0.95 -14.96 22.12
N ASP A 388 0.36 -16.16 22.24
CA ASP A 388 1.08 -17.43 22.22
C ASP A 388 1.65 -17.82 20.85
N ASN A 389 1.18 -17.21 19.75
CA ASN A 389 1.65 -17.46 18.39
C ASN A 389 2.45 -16.28 17.78
N LEU A 390 2.84 -15.29 18.58
CA LEU A 390 3.44 -14.05 18.08
C LEU A 390 4.75 -14.29 17.32
N GLU A 391 5.64 -15.14 17.83
CA GLU A 391 6.94 -15.40 17.20
C GLU A 391 6.78 -16.11 15.84
N PHE A 392 5.85 -17.06 15.74
CA PHE A 392 5.54 -17.69 14.46
C PHE A 392 4.94 -16.67 13.47
N THR A 393 4.03 -15.83 13.94
CA THR A 393 3.39 -14.80 13.13
C THR A 393 4.43 -13.81 12.59
N ARG A 394 5.34 -13.33 13.44
CA ARG A 394 6.49 -12.49 13.04
C ARG A 394 7.34 -13.20 11.99
N ALA A 395 7.70 -14.44 12.24
CA ALA A 395 8.53 -15.22 11.30
C ALA A 395 7.89 -15.40 9.92
N VAL A 396 6.57 -15.41 9.81
CA VAL A 396 5.85 -15.59 8.53
C VAL A 396 5.54 -14.26 7.85
N LEU A 397 5.15 -13.24 8.61
CA LEU A 397 4.54 -12.03 8.07
C LEU A 397 5.43 -10.78 8.12
N ASP A 398 6.35 -10.67 9.07
CA ASP A 398 7.22 -9.50 9.17
C ASP A 398 8.36 -9.56 8.15
N ALA A 399 8.53 -8.48 7.43
CA ALA A 399 9.61 -8.28 6.46
C ALA A 399 10.65 -7.32 7.05
N THR A 400 11.27 -7.74 8.16
CA THR A 400 12.15 -6.91 8.99
C THR A 400 13.60 -7.40 9.05
N ASN A 401 13.97 -8.44 8.29
CA ASN A 401 15.37 -8.84 8.24
C ASN A 401 16.20 -7.77 7.50
N PRO A 402 17.14 -7.06 8.17
CA PRO A 402 17.94 -6.02 7.55
C PRO A 402 19.14 -6.55 6.75
N ASP A 403 19.46 -7.85 6.86
CA ASP A 403 20.54 -8.43 6.06
C ASP A 403 20.10 -8.64 4.61
N LEU A 404 20.34 -7.63 3.78
CA LEU A 404 20.14 -7.65 2.33
C LEU A 404 21.44 -7.93 1.56
N SER A 405 22.48 -8.45 2.21
CA SER A 405 23.80 -8.69 1.61
C SER A 405 23.71 -9.59 0.37
N ALA A 406 22.86 -10.63 0.38
CA ALA A 406 22.66 -11.50 -0.78
C ALA A 406 22.01 -10.76 -1.95
N TYR A 407 21.01 -9.90 -1.69
CA TYR A 407 20.36 -9.08 -2.72
C TYR A 407 21.33 -8.06 -3.35
N LYS A 408 22.14 -7.38 -2.53
CA LYS A 408 23.22 -6.49 -2.99
C LYS A 408 24.26 -7.24 -3.83
N ALA A 409 24.70 -8.43 -3.38
CA ALA A 409 25.67 -9.26 -4.11
C ALA A 409 25.14 -9.73 -5.47
N GLY A 410 23.83 -9.97 -5.59
CA GLY A 410 23.13 -10.23 -6.85
C GLY A 410 22.97 -9.01 -7.75
N ASN A 411 23.51 -7.84 -7.37
CA ASN A 411 23.32 -6.55 -8.05
C ASN A 411 21.87 -6.06 -8.07
N GLY A 412 21.02 -6.52 -7.16
CA GLY A 412 19.65 -6.06 -6.99
C GLY A 412 19.57 -4.58 -6.62
N LYS A 413 18.50 -3.91 -7.04
CA LYS A 413 18.22 -2.51 -6.70
C LYS A 413 16.86 -2.38 -6.05
N LEU A 414 16.85 -1.83 -4.84
CA LEU A 414 15.65 -1.59 -4.04
C LEU A 414 15.38 -0.07 -3.98
N LEU A 415 14.21 0.33 -4.44
CA LEU A 415 13.70 1.68 -4.26
C LEU A 415 12.46 1.62 -3.38
N SER A 416 12.47 2.34 -2.28
CA SER A 416 11.30 2.49 -1.41
C SER A 416 10.81 3.94 -1.41
N TYR A 417 9.50 4.11 -1.26
CA TYR A 417 8.93 5.42 -0.96
C TYR A 417 7.87 5.30 0.14
N PHE A 418 7.69 6.38 0.90
CA PHE A 418 6.73 6.39 1.99
C PHE A 418 6.13 7.78 2.19
N GLY A 419 4.81 7.86 2.36
CA GLY A 419 4.12 9.10 2.68
C GLY A 419 4.27 9.45 4.17
N TRP A 420 4.71 10.67 4.46
CA TRP A 420 4.80 11.14 5.84
C TRP A 420 3.45 11.21 6.56
N ALA A 421 2.37 11.40 5.81
CA ALA A 421 1.01 11.53 6.34
C ALA A 421 0.17 10.24 6.15
N ASP A 422 0.81 9.06 6.11
CA ASP A 422 0.11 7.77 5.99
C ASP A 422 -0.74 7.51 7.25
N PRO A 423 -2.07 7.36 7.14
CA PRO A 423 -2.95 7.15 8.30
C PRO A 423 -2.96 5.72 8.84
N ASP A 424 -2.42 4.76 8.09
CA ASP A 424 -2.42 3.34 8.43
C ASP A 424 -1.06 2.85 8.90
N ILE A 425 -0.03 3.00 8.04
CA ILE A 425 1.31 2.46 8.30
C ILE A 425 2.24 3.59 8.72
N ASN A 426 2.96 3.37 9.83
CA ASN A 426 3.84 4.39 10.38
C ASN A 426 5.10 4.58 9.51
N PRO A 427 5.34 5.77 8.94
CA PRO A 427 6.49 6.04 8.08
C PRO A 427 7.84 5.88 8.78
N LEU A 428 7.90 6.00 10.10
CA LEU A 428 9.13 5.80 10.87
C LEU A 428 9.68 4.38 10.73
N THR A 429 8.81 3.39 10.48
CA THR A 429 9.23 1.99 10.28
C THR A 429 10.11 1.81 9.03
N ALA A 430 9.91 2.63 8.00
CA ALA A 430 10.74 2.59 6.79
C ALA A 430 12.12 3.20 7.04
N ILE A 431 12.20 4.27 7.83
CA ILE A 431 13.47 4.91 8.21
C ILE A 431 14.27 3.97 9.08
N SER A 432 13.66 3.43 10.17
CA SER A 432 14.35 2.47 11.03
C SER A 432 14.88 1.27 10.25
N TYR A 433 14.08 0.73 9.32
CA TYR A 433 14.52 -0.40 8.50
C TYR A 433 15.68 -0.03 7.57
N HIS A 434 15.64 1.16 6.94
CA HIS A 434 16.74 1.65 6.09
C HIS A 434 18.04 1.80 6.90
N ASP A 435 17.96 2.40 8.09
CA ASP A 435 19.11 2.61 8.96
C ASP A 435 19.68 1.28 9.49
N GLU A 436 18.82 0.29 9.79
CA GLU A 436 19.25 -1.06 10.16
C GLU A 436 19.97 -1.76 9.01
N VAL A 437 19.49 -1.61 7.78
CA VAL A 437 20.16 -2.16 6.57
C VAL A 437 21.52 -1.50 6.38
N ASP A 438 21.62 -0.17 6.52
CA ASP A 438 22.90 0.57 6.42
C ASP A 438 23.91 0.10 7.48
N ALA A 439 23.44 -0.15 8.69
CA ALA A 439 24.30 -0.63 9.78
C ALA A 439 24.84 -2.06 9.60
N ILE A 440 24.11 -2.92 8.86
CA ILE A 440 24.43 -4.36 8.74
C ILE A 440 25.10 -4.70 7.40
N VAL A 441 24.64 -4.11 6.30
CA VAL A 441 25.14 -4.46 4.96
C VAL A 441 26.43 -3.70 4.66
N ALA A 442 27.51 -4.41 4.43
CA ALA A 442 28.80 -3.80 4.16
C ALA A 442 28.80 -2.87 2.93
N GLY A 443 29.47 -1.73 3.04
CA GLY A 443 29.57 -0.69 2.02
C GLY A 443 28.39 0.27 2.02
N ASP A 444 28.33 1.19 1.06
CA ASP A 444 27.31 2.23 0.99
C ASP A 444 25.92 1.59 0.69
N VAL A 445 24.95 1.89 1.53
CA VAL A 445 23.54 1.44 1.35
C VAL A 445 22.95 2.08 0.10
N ASP A 446 23.31 3.30 -0.23
CA ASP A 446 22.83 4.07 -1.38
C ASP A 446 23.21 3.43 -2.73
N ASP A 447 24.16 2.49 -2.76
CA ASP A 447 24.55 1.74 -3.96
C ASP A 447 23.46 0.77 -4.44
N PHE A 448 22.55 0.35 -3.54
CA PHE A 448 21.54 -0.67 -3.89
C PHE A 448 20.16 -0.44 -3.26
N TYR A 449 20.05 0.35 -2.19
CA TYR A 449 18.77 0.67 -1.54
C TYR A 449 18.63 2.19 -1.35
N ARG A 450 17.54 2.76 -1.86
CA ARG A 450 17.19 4.17 -1.68
C ARG A 450 15.76 4.32 -1.19
N LEU A 451 15.60 5.15 -0.17
CA LEU A 451 14.31 5.50 0.44
C LEU A 451 13.96 6.96 0.10
N PHE A 452 12.72 7.20 -0.31
CA PHE A 452 12.18 8.52 -0.59
C PHE A 452 10.97 8.79 0.31
N MET A 453 11.12 9.76 1.22
CA MET A 453 10.02 10.21 2.06
C MET A 453 9.22 11.26 1.31
N VAL A 454 7.90 11.12 1.27
CA VAL A 454 7.00 11.99 0.50
C VAL A 454 6.21 12.89 1.44
N PRO A 455 6.47 14.22 1.45
CA PRO A 455 5.77 15.18 2.29
C PRO A 455 4.25 15.11 2.08
N GLY A 456 3.47 15.06 3.16
CA GLY A 456 2.02 15.13 3.13
C GLY A 456 1.30 14.06 2.31
N MET A 457 1.98 13.03 1.81
CA MET A 457 1.33 11.93 1.10
C MET A 457 0.70 10.96 2.08
N PHE A 458 -0.54 10.55 1.78
CA PHE A 458 -1.28 9.53 2.51
C PHE A 458 -0.87 8.10 2.10
N HIS A 459 -1.65 7.12 2.49
CA HIS A 459 -1.34 5.71 2.23
C HIS A 459 -1.29 5.40 0.73
N CYS A 460 -0.09 5.12 0.23
CA CYS A 460 0.26 4.85 -1.18
C CYS A 460 0.04 6.01 -2.16
N SER A 461 -0.77 7.01 -1.82
CA SER A 461 -1.08 8.17 -2.68
C SER A 461 -2.07 9.13 -2.01
N GLY A 462 -2.36 10.25 -2.68
CA GLY A 462 -3.27 11.28 -2.15
C GLY A 462 -2.61 12.11 -1.05
N GLY A 463 -3.42 12.89 -0.33
CA GLY A 463 -2.94 13.81 0.68
C GLY A 463 -2.66 15.21 0.13
N PRO A 464 -2.35 16.18 1.01
CA PRO A 464 -2.08 17.55 0.62
C PRO A 464 -0.74 17.72 -0.11
N GLY A 465 0.16 16.75 -0.01
CA GLY A 465 1.49 16.80 -0.58
C GLY A 465 1.59 16.32 -2.04
N PRO A 466 2.81 16.31 -2.61
CA PRO A 466 3.07 15.91 -4.00
C PRO A 466 3.06 14.38 -4.13
N SER A 467 1.90 13.78 -4.30
CA SER A 467 1.72 12.32 -4.26
C SER A 467 1.71 11.63 -5.63
N SER A 468 1.92 12.36 -6.73
CA SER A 468 1.97 11.81 -8.08
C SER A 468 3.39 11.88 -8.65
N PHE A 469 4.01 10.72 -8.90
CA PHE A 469 5.38 10.59 -9.42
C PHE A 469 5.61 9.23 -10.08
N ASP A 470 6.61 9.16 -10.94
CA ASP A 470 7.09 7.93 -11.56
C ASP A 470 8.33 7.40 -10.80
N ALA A 471 8.17 6.31 -10.06
CA ALA A 471 9.27 5.62 -9.40
C ALA A 471 9.79 4.41 -10.20
N ILE A 472 9.06 3.97 -11.23
CA ILE A 472 9.42 2.80 -12.05
C ILE A 472 10.54 3.16 -13.04
N THR A 473 10.41 4.28 -13.75
CA THR A 473 11.43 4.71 -14.72
C THR A 473 12.81 4.93 -14.07
N PRO A 474 12.94 5.63 -12.92
CA PRO A 474 14.22 5.72 -12.20
C PRO A 474 14.77 4.37 -11.75
N LEU A 475 13.92 3.47 -11.24
CA LEU A 475 14.35 2.12 -10.85
C LEU A 475 14.93 1.35 -12.04
N ILE A 476 14.28 1.39 -13.20
CA ILE A 476 14.75 0.70 -14.40
C ILE A 476 16.05 1.32 -14.92
N ASN A 477 16.19 2.65 -14.89
CA ASN A 477 17.44 3.32 -15.22
C ASN A 477 18.57 2.88 -14.28
N TRP A 478 18.28 2.70 -13.01
CA TRP A 478 19.26 2.23 -12.03
C TRP A 478 19.70 0.79 -12.30
N VAL A 479 18.75 -0.13 -12.45
CA VAL A 479 19.03 -1.56 -12.73
C VAL A 479 19.79 -1.74 -14.05
N GLU A 480 19.35 -1.08 -15.12
CA GLU A 480 19.85 -1.38 -16.47
C GLU A 480 21.01 -0.49 -16.94
N LYS A 481 21.19 0.67 -16.32
CA LYS A 481 22.20 1.68 -16.70
C LYS A 481 23.12 2.09 -15.55
N GLY A 482 22.84 1.65 -14.33
CA GLY A 482 23.59 2.06 -13.14
C GLY A 482 23.36 3.52 -12.75
N ILE A 483 22.28 4.15 -13.24
CA ILE A 483 21.94 5.54 -12.92
C ILE A 483 21.02 5.54 -11.73
N ALA A 484 21.60 5.70 -10.55
CA ALA A 484 20.84 5.77 -9.30
C ALA A 484 20.07 7.10 -9.20
N PRO A 485 18.79 7.09 -8.74
CA PRO A 485 18.04 8.33 -8.58
C PRO A 485 18.43 9.04 -7.28
N ASP A 486 19.03 10.24 -7.37
CA ASP A 486 19.28 11.11 -6.20
C ASP A 486 18.01 11.88 -5.79
N GLN A 487 17.11 12.10 -6.75
CA GLN A 487 15.82 12.72 -6.55
C GLN A 487 14.80 12.20 -7.56
N ILE A 488 13.53 12.31 -7.22
CA ILE A 488 12.37 12.04 -8.08
C ILE A 488 11.47 13.26 -8.03
N ILE A 489 11.04 13.81 -9.18
CA ILE A 489 10.11 14.93 -9.18
C ILE A 489 8.70 14.40 -8.97
N ALA A 490 8.06 14.93 -7.94
CA ALA A 490 6.66 14.60 -7.59
C ALA A 490 5.78 15.84 -7.77
N THR A 491 4.52 15.62 -8.11
CA THR A 491 3.52 16.67 -8.34
C THR A 491 2.30 16.47 -7.45
N HIS A 492 1.70 17.58 -7.05
CA HIS A 492 0.35 17.58 -6.50
C HIS A 492 -0.64 17.85 -7.64
N LEU A 493 -1.61 16.95 -7.81
CA LEU A 493 -2.61 17.02 -8.86
C LEU A 493 -3.99 17.31 -8.28
N GLU A 494 -4.64 18.35 -8.79
CA GLU A 494 -6.05 18.57 -8.58
C GLU A 494 -6.79 18.58 -9.92
N ASN A 495 -7.79 17.71 -10.07
CA ASN A 495 -8.54 17.54 -11.33
C ASN A 495 -7.64 17.43 -12.58
N THR A 496 -6.54 16.66 -12.46
CA THR A 496 -5.50 16.47 -13.51
C THR A 496 -4.60 17.68 -13.78
N GLN A 497 -4.78 18.81 -13.10
CA GLN A 497 -3.88 19.96 -13.18
C GLN A 497 -2.78 19.86 -12.12
N VAL A 498 -1.55 20.17 -12.52
CA VAL A 498 -0.44 20.29 -11.58
C VAL A 498 -0.58 21.62 -10.84
N LEU A 499 -0.79 21.57 -9.53
CA LEU A 499 -0.81 22.76 -8.68
C LEU A 499 0.59 23.16 -8.22
N PHE A 500 1.40 22.17 -7.83
CA PHE A 500 2.79 22.38 -7.48
C PHE A 500 3.60 21.08 -7.65
N SER A 501 4.91 21.21 -7.63
CA SER A 501 5.87 20.12 -7.68
C SER A 501 6.93 20.25 -6.60
N ARG A 502 7.51 19.12 -6.19
CA ARG A 502 8.63 19.02 -5.22
C ARG A 502 9.60 17.94 -5.66
N PRO A 503 10.90 18.11 -5.42
CA PRO A 503 11.82 16.98 -5.50
C PRO A 503 11.63 16.09 -4.27
N LEU A 504 11.41 14.80 -4.47
CA LEU A 504 11.60 13.79 -3.43
C LEU A 504 13.08 13.48 -3.38
N CYS A 505 13.70 13.69 -2.25
CA CYS A 505 15.14 13.48 -2.07
C CYS A 505 15.42 12.09 -1.49
N ALA A 506 16.49 11.45 -1.95
CA ALA A 506 16.93 10.20 -1.33
C ALA A 506 17.30 10.45 0.14
N HIS A 507 16.68 9.66 1.06
CA HIS A 507 16.97 9.73 2.49
C HIS A 507 18.48 9.55 2.75
N PRO A 508 19.10 10.29 3.70
CA PRO A 508 18.49 11.18 4.69
C PRO A 508 18.33 12.65 4.24
N LYS A 509 18.45 12.95 2.94
CA LYS A 509 18.22 14.31 2.44
C LYS A 509 16.74 14.65 2.40
N VAL A 510 16.43 15.94 2.58
CA VAL A 510 15.09 16.51 2.43
C VAL A 510 15.11 17.66 1.43
N ALA A 511 13.95 17.99 0.86
CA ALA A 511 13.80 19.15 -0.02
C ALA A 511 13.76 20.44 0.82
N VAL A 512 14.72 21.33 0.61
CA VAL A 512 14.80 22.63 1.29
C VAL A 512 14.55 23.73 0.27
N TYR A 513 13.63 24.65 0.57
CA TYR A 513 13.32 25.80 -0.28
C TYR A 513 14.52 26.76 -0.34
N ASP A 514 14.82 27.31 -1.53
CA ASP A 514 15.96 28.20 -1.76
C ASP A 514 15.74 29.66 -1.31
N GLY A 515 14.49 29.99 -0.92
CA GLY A 515 14.10 31.33 -0.45
C GLY A 515 13.86 32.35 -1.57
N VAL A 516 13.96 32.01 -2.85
CA VAL A 516 13.93 32.96 -3.96
C VAL A 516 12.94 32.58 -5.06
N GLY A 517 12.90 31.29 -5.47
CA GLY A 517 12.09 30.83 -6.58
C GLY A 517 10.59 30.70 -6.25
N PRO A 518 9.73 30.37 -7.26
CA PRO A 518 8.33 30.09 -7.00
C PRO A 518 8.14 28.86 -6.12
N VAL A 519 7.44 28.99 -5.00
CA VAL A 519 7.18 27.88 -4.07
C VAL A 519 6.46 26.70 -4.77
N ALA A 520 5.73 26.96 -5.85
CA ALA A 520 5.03 25.90 -6.60
C ALA A 520 5.94 25.04 -7.48
N GLU A 521 7.22 25.37 -7.64
CA GLU A 521 8.12 24.70 -8.59
C GLU A 521 9.22 23.91 -7.89
N ALA A 522 9.41 22.65 -8.28
CA ALA A 522 10.46 21.78 -7.75
C ALA A 522 11.88 22.36 -7.92
N THR A 523 12.09 23.20 -8.95
CA THR A 523 13.36 23.89 -9.23
C THR A 523 13.78 24.88 -8.16
N SER A 524 12.86 25.32 -7.29
CA SER A 524 13.10 26.22 -6.15
C SER A 524 13.51 25.47 -4.87
N PHE A 525 13.78 24.17 -4.97
CA PHE A 525 14.14 23.33 -3.83
C PHE A 525 15.44 22.59 -4.10
N GLN A 526 16.20 22.36 -3.04
CA GLN A 526 17.45 21.60 -3.10
C GLN A 526 17.43 20.45 -2.09
N CYS A 527 17.95 19.29 -2.49
CA CYS A 527 18.12 18.15 -1.61
C CYS A 527 19.31 18.36 -0.67
N GLN A 528 19.04 18.53 0.63
CA GLN A 528 20.07 18.79 1.64
C GLN A 528 19.91 17.83 2.83
N LYS A 529 21.03 17.49 3.50
CA LYS A 529 20.97 16.87 4.84
C LYS A 529 20.71 17.99 5.84
N LEU A 530 19.71 17.79 6.71
CA LEU A 530 19.44 18.69 7.83
C LEU A 530 20.28 18.33 9.04
#